data_c079c4f1f4d789ec0dc0ba751354940b
#
_entry.id   c079c4f1f4d789ec0dc0ba751354940b
#
_cell.length_a   1.000
_cell.length_b   1.000
_cell.length_c   1.000
_cell.angle_alpha   90.00
_cell.angle_beta   90.00
_cell.angle_gamma   90.00
#
_symmetry.space_group_name_H-M   'P 1'
#
loop_
_entity.id
_entity.type
_entity.pdbx_description
1 polymer ?
#
loop_
_entity_poly.entity_id
_entity_poly.type
_entity_poly.pdbx_seq_one_letter_code
_entity_poly.pdbx_strand_id
1 'polypeptide(L)'
;MSGGLVVQGNGTAFSNGKKTNASFDQIGGVYSMRTGRTSYLNFGFNYHKGRNFDYILNAANALNGSSLNNQSYAKGELGSEGKGGYYVDLDRSKPQNDKRRDFIGYSTPTSTDNALNFDQLDYLNFNTINTEKATGNHYGYNASAFDFNRAYTGYIGNYDFNVSGNLNNRVYLGITLGIKDVHYKSYSEYFEQLDNAQIGYANEKEITGNGFDITAGIIVRPVESSAFRIGAYVKSPTWYDLRAENNTQIETTEARALNPFGEIGNTYDYKFFTPWKFGISLGHTVGNYLALGATYEYEDYSTINSRINDGGYYDWYYDEYRETSSPDRIMNNHTKQVLRGVSTLKLGAEYKPVENLAIRLGYNYVSSAYKENGQKDPTLSSLGNAYSSEADFVNWKDINRFTVGLGYQIKKFNIDLAYQYSAQKGDFYPFSNLPAISYTTGTGATAKTTPNFASATKVENNRSQFLLTLGYQF
;
A
#
# COMPACT_ATOMS: atom_id res chain seq x y z
N MET A 1 -6.54 28.84 4.57
CA MET A 1 -5.37 28.88 5.45
C MET A 1 -4.14 28.99 4.56
N SER A 2 -3.37 30.06 4.70
CA SER A 2 -2.05 30.16 4.10
C SER A 2 -1.08 29.48 5.08
N GLY A 3 -1.04 28.18 5.04
CA GLY A 3 -0.06 27.41 5.79
C GLY A 3 1.32 27.60 5.18
N GLY A 4 2.33 27.81 6.00
CA GLY A 4 3.68 28.10 5.57
C GLY A 4 4.46 26.94 4.98
N LEU A 5 3.97 25.71 4.99
CA LEU A 5 4.70 24.58 4.41
C LEU A 5 4.38 24.44 2.93
N VAL A 6 5.23 24.98 2.10
CA VAL A 6 5.18 24.75 0.64
C VAL A 6 6.42 23.96 0.28
N VAL A 7 6.32 22.64 0.26
CA VAL A 7 7.34 21.84 -0.39
C VAL A 7 7.26 22.10 -1.88
N GLN A 8 8.39 22.49 -2.46
CA GLN A 8 8.48 22.91 -3.84
C GLN A 8 7.83 21.89 -4.77
N GLY A 9 6.78 22.32 -5.42
CA GLY A 9 6.34 21.77 -6.68
C GLY A 9 4.89 21.35 -6.79
N ASN A 10 4.06 21.32 -5.75
CA ASN A 10 2.78 20.64 -5.94
C ASN A 10 1.54 21.17 -5.21
N GLY A 11 1.50 22.40 -4.75
CA GLY A 11 0.28 23.00 -4.24
C GLY A 11 -0.92 22.94 -5.20
N THR A 12 -0.66 22.75 -6.51
CA THR A 12 -1.69 22.53 -7.54
C THR A 12 -2.09 21.05 -7.67
N ALA A 13 -1.29 20.11 -7.21
CA ALA A 13 -1.57 18.68 -7.34
C ALA A 13 -2.80 18.23 -6.54
N PHE A 14 -3.14 18.95 -5.49
CA PHE A 14 -4.28 18.64 -4.60
C PHE A 14 -5.54 19.40 -4.95
N SER A 15 -5.47 20.39 -5.85
CA SER A 15 -6.64 21.17 -6.25
C SER A 15 -7.67 20.27 -6.90
N ASN A 16 -8.76 19.97 -6.27
CA ASN A 16 -9.93 19.22 -6.72
C ASN A 16 -9.95 17.71 -6.41
N GLY A 17 -8.93 17.10 -5.81
CA GLY A 17 -8.92 15.65 -5.51
C GLY A 17 -9.13 14.74 -6.74
N LYS A 18 -8.77 15.22 -7.93
CA LYS A 18 -8.96 14.51 -9.21
C LYS A 18 -7.65 14.37 -9.94
N LYS A 19 -7.42 13.20 -10.50
CA LYS A 19 -6.28 12.93 -11.36
C LYS A 19 -6.74 12.21 -12.62
N THR A 20 -6.33 12.73 -13.79
CA THR A 20 -6.59 12.12 -15.09
C THR A 20 -5.26 11.96 -15.82
N ASN A 21 -4.99 10.77 -16.31
CA ASN A 21 -3.82 10.48 -17.13
C ASN A 21 -4.15 9.47 -18.23
N ALA A 22 -3.33 9.47 -19.28
CA ALA A 22 -3.31 8.40 -20.27
C ALA A 22 -2.05 7.57 -20.06
N SER A 23 -2.14 6.26 -20.16
CA SER A 23 -1.01 5.36 -20.00
C SER A 23 -1.04 4.23 -21.01
N PHE A 24 0.16 3.75 -21.36
CA PHE A 24 0.31 2.48 -22.05
C PHE A 24 0.32 1.36 -21.02
N ASP A 25 -0.69 0.48 -21.05
CA ASP A 25 -0.94 -0.44 -19.94
C ASP A 25 -0.60 -1.90 -20.27
N GLN A 26 -0.57 -2.29 -21.54
CA GLN A 26 -0.33 -3.68 -21.90
C GLN A 26 0.24 -3.87 -23.30
N ILE A 27 1.15 -4.84 -23.45
CA ILE A 27 1.55 -5.44 -24.71
C ILE A 27 1.86 -6.91 -24.50
N GLY A 28 1.46 -7.76 -25.44
CA GLY A 28 1.76 -9.18 -25.32
C GLY A 28 1.52 -9.92 -26.64
N GLY A 29 1.95 -11.17 -26.67
CA GLY A 29 1.77 -12.06 -27.78
C GLY A 29 1.80 -13.53 -27.35
N VAL A 30 1.18 -14.39 -28.15
CA VAL A 30 1.17 -15.83 -27.95
C VAL A 30 1.55 -16.51 -29.25
N TYR A 31 2.51 -17.41 -29.16
CA TYR A 31 2.85 -18.33 -30.23
C TYR A 31 2.29 -19.70 -29.93
N SER A 32 1.48 -20.25 -30.85
CA SER A 32 0.82 -21.53 -30.68
C SER A 32 1.39 -22.57 -31.68
N MET A 33 1.86 -23.70 -31.16
CA MET A 33 2.38 -24.81 -31.93
C MET A 33 1.45 -26.03 -31.78
N ARG A 34 1.01 -26.58 -32.88
CA ARG A 34 0.19 -27.78 -32.87
C ARG A 34 1.05 -29.01 -32.58
N THR A 35 0.72 -29.75 -31.53
CA THR A 35 1.45 -30.97 -31.10
C THR A 35 0.69 -32.27 -31.34
N GLY A 36 -0.60 -32.17 -31.70
CA GLY A 36 -1.45 -33.32 -31.99
C GLY A 36 -2.70 -32.92 -32.78
N ARG A 37 -3.62 -33.86 -32.98
CA ARG A 37 -4.84 -33.60 -33.78
C ARG A 37 -5.67 -32.45 -33.19
N THR A 38 -5.80 -32.37 -31.86
CA THR A 38 -6.56 -31.38 -31.11
C THR A 38 -5.76 -30.84 -29.91
N SER A 39 -4.42 -30.99 -29.95
CA SER A 39 -3.51 -30.61 -28.88
C SER A 39 -2.57 -29.51 -29.36
N TYR A 40 -2.28 -28.56 -28.49
CA TYR A 40 -1.42 -27.41 -28.77
C TYR A 40 -0.50 -27.14 -27.59
N LEU A 41 0.67 -26.61 -27.88
CA LEU A 41 1.61 -26.01 -26.94
C LEU A 41 1.72 -24.54 -27.27
N ASN A 42 1.59 -23.70 -26.25
CA ASN A 42 1.60 -22.25 -26.40
C ASN A 42 2.73 -21.63 -25.55
N PHE A 43 3.38 -20.64 -26.14
CA PHE A 43 4.35 -19.79 -25.47
C PHE A 43 3.81 -18.36 -25.51
N GLY A 44 3.65 -17.77 -24.34
CA GLY A 44 3.11 -16.41 -24.19
C GLY A 44 4.10 -15.50 -23.50
N PHE A 45 4.11 -14.25 -23.94
CA PHE A 45 4.73 -13.13 -23.22
C PHE A 45 3.69 -12.02 -23.09
N ASN A 46 3.62 -11.43 -21.91
CA ASN A 46 2.73 -10.31 -21.65
C ASN A 46 3.40 -9.34 -20.69
N TYR A 47 3.51 -8.07 -21.08
CA TYR A 47 3.77 -6.96 -20.17
C TYR A 47 2.45 -6.27 -19.87
N HIS A 48 2.17 -6.03 -18.58
CA HIS A 48 1.03 -5.22 -18.19
C HIS A 48 1.26 -4.49 -16.87
N LYS A 49 0.60 -3.35 -16.69
CA LYS A 49 0.55 -2.67 -15.40
C LYS A 49 -0.47 -3.37 -14.49
N GLY A 50 0.03 -4.19 -13.56
CA GLY A 50 -0.80 -4.94 -12.62
C GLY A 50 -1.44 -4.07 -11.55
N ARG A 51 -0.79 -2.97 -11.18
CA ARG A 51 -1.29 -1.94 -10.26
C ARG A 51 -0.92 -0.57 -10.80
N ASN A 52 -1.86 0.35 -10.75
CA ASN A 52 -1.61 1.78 -10.97
C ASN A 52 -1.91 2.50 -9.66
N PHE A 53 -0.96 3.31 -9.19
CA PHE A 53 -1.05 4.06 -7.93
C PHE A 53 -1.58 5.48 -8.11
N ASP A 54 -1.83 5.93 -9.33
CA ASP A 54 -2.28 7.30 -9.59
C ASP A 54 -3.64 7.60 -8.96
N TYR A 55 -3.65 8.30 -7.82
CA TYR A 55 -4.83 8.91 -7.23
C TYR A 55 -4.46 10.02 -6.25
N ILE A 56 -5.45 10.83 -5.84
CA ILE A 56 -5.31 11.87 -4.82
C ILE A 56 -6.26 11.52 -3.69
N LEU A 57 -5.79 11.68 -2.46
CA LEU A 57 -6.57 11.50 -1.23
C LEU A 57 -6.58 12.82 -0.45
N ASN A 58 -7.77 13.35 -0.18
CA ASN A 58 -7.97 14.52 0.65
C ASN A 58 -8.87 14.13 1.82
N ALA A 59 -8.53 14.61 3.02
CA ALA A 59 -9.34 14.40 4.22
C ALA A 59 -9.18 15.59 5.18
N ALA A 60 -10.27 16.04 5.79
CA ALA A 60 -10.24 17.07 6.81
C ALA A 60 -11.34 16.78 7.85
N ASN A 61 -11.04 17.02 9.12
CA ASN A 61 -12.02 16.83 10.20
C ASN A 61 -11.61 17.58 11.47
N ALA A 62 -12.53 17.63 12.44
CA ALA A 62 -12.22 18.09 13.79
C ALA A 62 -11.41 17.05 14.56
N LEU A 63 -10.47 17.49 15.38
CA LEU A 63 -9.63 16.65 16.26
C LEU A 63 -10.07 16.68 17.72
N ASN A 64 -10.84 17.72 18.12
CA ASN A 64 -11.41 17.86 19.45
C ASN A 64 -10.38 17.76 20.60
N GLY A 65 -9.17 18.24 20.36
CA GLY A 65 -8.07 18.23 21.32
C GLY A 65 -7.05 17.12 21.12
N SER A 66 -7.34 16.09 20.32
CA SER A 66 -6.32 15.09 19.94
C SER A 66 -5.37 15.67 18.90
N SER A 67 -4.15 15.14 18.81
CA SER A 67 -3.18 15.55 17.79
C SER A 67 -2.09 14.50 17.56
N LEU A 68 -1.44 14.56 16.43
CA LEU A 68 -0.27 13.74 16.13
C LEU A 68 0.93 14.11 17.01
N ASN A 69 1.11 15.41 17.24
CA ASN A 69 2.12 15.91 18.16
C ASN A 69 1.92 15.38 19.60
N ASN A 70 0.67 15.36 20.06
CA ASN A 70 0.33 14.81 21.37
C ASN A 70 0.57 13.31 21.45
N GLN A 71 0.44 12.58 20.33
CA GLN A 71 0.77 11.15 20.27
C GLN A 71 2.26 10.92 20.53
N SER A 72 3.14 11.69 19.89
CA SER A 72 4.59 11.64 20.12
C SER A 72 4.96 11.97 21.56
N TYR A 73 4.41 13.05 22.10
CA TYR A 73 4.64 13.46 23.49
C TYR A 73 4.21 12.36 24.47
N ALA A 74 3.00 11.81 24.33
CA ALA A 74 2.48 10.79 25.23
C ALA A 74 3.25 9.45 25.13
N LYS A 75 3.82 9.11 23.98
CA LYS A 75 4.76 7.98 23.86
C LYS A 75 6.00 8.20 24.75
N GLY A 76 6.55 9.42 24.74
CA GLY A 76 7.65 9.81 25.62
C GLY A 76 7.30 9.70 27.09
N GLU A 77 6.14 10.21 27.50
CA GLU A 77 5.65 10.14 28.88
C GLU A 77 5.44 8.70 29.35
N LEU A 78 4.84 7.86 28.52
CA LEU A 78 4.66 6.42 28.83
C LEU A 78 6.01 5.72 29.01
N GLY A 79 6.97 5.99 28.14
CA GLY A 79 8.30 5.40 28.22
C GLY A 79 9.11 5.90 29.41
N SER A 80 8.94 7.16 29.84
CA SER A 80 9.60 7.75 31.00
C SER A 80 8.94 7.43 32.34
N GLU A 81 7.86 6.65 32.34
CA GLU A 81 7.04 6.38 33.54
C GLU A 81 6.52 7.65 34.23
N GLY A 82 6.21 8.70 33.44
CA GLY A 82 5.72 9.98 33.92
C GLY A 82 6.79 10.88 34.57
N LYS A 83 8.09 10.60 34.34
CA LYS A 83 9.20 11.43 34.85
C LYS A 83 9.57 12.62 33.97
N GLY A 84 8.72 12.95 32.98
CA GLY A 84 9.00 13.94 31.93
C GLY A 84 9.66 13.30 30.72
N GLY A 85 9.23 13.68 29.52
CA GLY A 85 9.57 13.03 28.25
C GLY A 85 11.05 12.67 28.01
N TYR A 86 11.31 12.07 26.89
CA TYR A 86 12.67 11.67 26.50
C TYR A 86 13.33 12.68 25.57
N TYR A 87 14.66 12.74 25.63
CA TYR A 87 15.47 13.32 24.55
C TYR A 87 15.56 12.32 23.41
N VAL A 88 14.76 12.50 22.37
CA VAL A 88 14.76 11.60 21.22
C VAL A 88 15.85 12.00 20.25
N ASP A 89 16.78 11.06 19.99
CA ASP A 89 17.92 11.28 19.12
C ASP A 89 18.23 9.99 18.32
N LEU A 90 19.09 10.12 17.32
CA LEU A 90 19.63 8.96 16.64
C LEU A 90 20.49 8.13 17.60
N ASP A 91 20.48 6.80 17.42
CA ASP A 91 21.22 5.86 18.27
C ASP A 91 22.69 6.28 18.42
N ARG A 92 23.06 6.72 19.62
CA ARG A 92 24.40 7.23 19.97
C ARG A 92 25.45 6.12 20.09
N SER A 93 25.03 4.87 20.19
CA SER A 93 25.92 3.71 20.23
C SER A 93 26.50 3.37 18.85
N LYS A 94 25.91 3.88 17.79
CA LYS A 94 26.33 3.63 16.40
C LYS A 94 27.16 4.81 15.85
N PRO A 95 28.08 4.55 14.91
CA PRO A 95 28.83 5.62 14.23
C PRO A 95 27.92 6.64 13.54
N GLN A 96 28.33 7.91 13.52
CA GLN A 96 27.52 8.98 12.90
C GLN A 96 27.25 8.78 11.40
N ASN A 97 28.10 8.05 10.72
CA ASN A 97 27.95 7.71 9.29
C ASN A 97 27.15 6.42 9.04
N ASP A 98 26.69 5.74 10.09
CA ASP A 98 25.82 4.57 9.95
C ASP A 98 24.42 5.03 9.48
N LYS A 99 24.04 4.60 8.28
CA LYS A 99 22.73 4.91 7.68
C LYS A 99 21.55 4.20 8.37
N ARG A 100 21.82 3.25 9.26
CA ARG A 100 20.82 2.46 9.99
C ARG A 100 20.78 2.80 11.47
N ARG A 101 20.80 4.08 11.80
CA ARG A 101 20.65 4.52 13.20
C ARG A 101 19.17 4.62 13.54
N ASP A 102 18.77 3.87 14.56
CA ASP A 102 17.41 3.93 15.10
C ASP A 102 17.18 5.25 15.87
N PHE A 103 15.93 5.60 16.11
CA PHE A 103 15.54 6.74 16.92
C PHE A 103 15.33 6.27 18.36
N ILE A 104 16.11 6.79 19.26
CA ILE A 104 16.17 6.33 20.67
C ILE A 104 15.80 7.45 21.61
N GLY A 105 14.99 7.13 22.63
CA GLY A 105 14.69 8.03 23.74
C GLY A 105 15.71 7.90 24.85
N TYR A 106 16.33 8.98 25.24
CA TYR A 106 17.33 9.08 26.31
C TYR A 106 16.79 9.87 27.50
N SER A 107 17.11 9.43 28.72
CA SER A 107 16.66 10.10 29.95
C SER A 107 17.25 11.49 30.11
N THR A 108 18.43 11.77 29.56
CA THR A 108 19.10 13.06 29.57
C THR A 108 19.78 13.35 28.23
N PRO A 109 20.13 14.61 27.92
CA PRO A 109 20.82 14.96 26.67
C PRO A 109 22.15 14.22 26.44
N THR A 110 22.76 13.74 27.50
CA THR A 110 24.11 13.12 27.47
C THR A 110 24.10 11.63 27.87
N SER A 111 22.95 11.09 28.28
CA SER A 111 22.88 9.65 28.65
C SER A 111 23.04 8.74 27.45
N THR A 112 23.39 7.50 27.73
CA THR A 112 23.51 6.40 26.75
C THR A 112 22.53 5.27 27.06
N ASP A 113 21.66 5.45 28.05
CA ASP A 113 20.63 4.52 28.41
C ASP A 113 19.55 4.46 27.31
N ASN A 114 19.32 3.28 26.78
CA ASN A 114 18.30 3.03 25.78
C ASN A 114 17.03 2.53 26.47
N ALA A 115 15.98 3.34 26.49
CA ALA A 115 14.76 3.00 27.19
C ALA A 115 13.55 2.74 26.27
N LEU A 116 13.45 3.39 25.10
CA LEU A 116 12.31 3.26 24.18
C LEU A 116 12.73 3.54 22.74
N ASN A 117 12.20 2.76 21.80
CA ASN A 117 12.35 3.03 20.38
C ASN A 117 11.25 3.99 19.94
N PHE A 118 11.64 5.02 19.18
CA PHE A 118 10.78 5.99 18.57
C PHE A 118 10.78 5.84 17.05
N ASP A 119 9.92 6.56 16.37
CA ASP A 119 9.93 6.66 14.92
C ASP A 119 10.45 8.02 14.45
N GLN A 120 10.56 8.19 13.15
CA GLN A 120 11.05 9.40 12.50
C GLN A 120 10.20 10.63 12.83
N LEU A 121 8.88 10.47 12.94
CA LEU A 121 7.97 11.56 13.33
C LEU A 121 8.16 11.97 14.78
N ASP A 122 8.35 11.03 15.68
CA ASP A 122 8.64 11.32 17.08
C ASP A 122 9.94 12.13 17.20
N TYR A 123 11.00 11.70 16.48
CA TYR A 123 12.26 12.43 16.44
C TYR A 123 12.06 13.86 16.00
N LEU A 124 11.31 14.10 14.92
CA LEU A 124 11.04 15.44 14.44
C LEU A 124 10.21 16.25 15.45
N ASN A 125 9.15 15.67 16.01
CA ASN A 125 8.33 16.34 17.01
C ASN A 125 9.14 16.77 18.24
N PHE A 126 9.95 15.87 18.81
CA PHE A 126 10.76 16.20 20.00
C PHE A 126 11.86 17.23 19.70
N ASN A 127 12.42 17.23 18.50
CA ASN A 127 13.46 18.18 18.10
C ASN A 127 12.91 19.50 17.52
N THR A 128 11.60 19.68 17.50
CA THR A 128 10.93 20.91 17.05
C THR A 128 9.92 21.40 18.09
N ILE A 129 8.67 21.01 17.97
CA ILE A 129 7.55 21.59 18.72
C ILE A 129 7.41 21.06 20.15
N ASN A 130 7.71 19.77 20.40
CA ASN A 130 7.50 19.17 21.72
C ASN A 130 8.51 19.64 22.78
N THR A 131 9.62 20.23 22.37
CA THR A 131 10.63 20.75 23.29
C THR A 131 10.59 22.27 23.31
N GLU A 132 10.45 22.85 24.49
CA GLU A 132 10.46 24.30 24.68
C GLU A 132 11.89 24.83 24.65
N LYS A 133 12.14 25.85 23.81
CA LYS A 133 13.46 26.42 23.58
C LYS A 133 14.06 27.04 24.85
N ALA A 134 13.23 27.66 25.71
CA ALA A 134 13.71 28.39 26.88
C ALA A 134 14.12 27.47 28.05
N THR A 135 13.45 26.35 28.23
CA THR A 135 13.59 25.51 29.43
C THR A 135 14.10 24.11 29.11
N GLY A 136 13.97 23.65 27.86
CA GLY A 136 14.19 22.25 27.46
C GLY A 136 13.11 21.29 27.94
N ASN A 137 12.03 21.78 28.52
CA ASN A 137 10.90 20.96 28.94
C ASN A 137 10.10 20.48 27.74
N HIS A 138 9.43 19.34 27.89
CA HIS A 138 8.63 18.73 26.84
C HIS A 138 7.14 18.97 27.07
N TYR A 139 6.41 19.24 25.99
CA TYR A 139 4.98 19.51 26.00
C TYR A 139 4.30 18.84 24.80
N GLY A 140 3.06 18.41 25.02
CA GLY A 140 2.13 18.05 23.95
C GLY A 140 1.15 19.20 23.70
N TYR A 141 0.72 19.39 22.47
CA TYR A 141 -0.20 20.44 22.06
C TYR A 141 -1.48 19.83 21.51
N ASN A 142 -2.61 20.34 21.97
CA ASN A 142 -3.93 19.93 21.49
C ASN A 142 -4.25 20.62 20.16
N ALA A 143 -4.93 19.90 19.28
CA ALA A 143 -5.39 20.42 18.00
C ALA A 143 -6.92 20.42 17.90
N SER A 144 -7.46 21.43 17.23
CA SER A 144 -8.90 21.57 16.98
C SER A 144 -9.34 20.86 15.71
N ALA A 145 -8.52 20.86 14.67
CA ALA A 145 -8.84 20.30 13.35
C ALA A 145 -7.56 19.92 12.59
N PHE A 146 -7.73 19.09 11.58
CA PHE A 146 -6.68 18.78 10.61
C PHE A 146 -7.14 18.97 9.16
N ASP A 147 -6.17 19.14 8.27
CA ASP A 147 -6.29 19.06 6.82
C ASP A 147 -5.19 18.13 6.28
N PHE A 148 -5.55 17.18 5.45
CA PHE A 148 -4.65 16.19 4.87
C PHE A 148 -4.83 16.07 3.38
N ASN A 149 -3.71 16.10 2.67
CA ASN A 149 -3.68 15.94 1.21
C ASN A 149 -2.53 15.00 0.82
N ARG A 150 -2.79 14.01 -0.02
CA ARG A 150 -1.76 13.13 -0.56
C ARG A 150 -1.98 12.83 -2.03
N ALA A 151 -0.93 12.96 -2.82
CA ALA A 151 -0.87 12.49 -4.21
C ALA A 151 -0.03 11.23 -4.29
N TYR A 152 -0.55 10.25 -4.99
CA TYR A 152 0.14 8.99 -5.30
C TYR A 152 0.43 8.93 -6.78
N THR A 153 1.57 8.34 -7.14
CA THR A 153 1.98 8.10 -8.53
C THR A 153 2.73 6.79 -8.66
N GLY A 154 2.82 6.29 -9.89
CA GLY A 154 3.58 5.10 -10.20
C GLY A 154 2.73 3.86 -10.46
N TYR A 155 3.40 2.73 -10.58
CA TYR A 155 2.77 1.47 -10.97
C TYR A 155 3.62 0.26 -10.56
N ILE A 156 3.02 -0.92 -10.64
CA ILE A 156 3.73 -2.20 -10.67
C ILE A 156 3.62 -2.76 -12.08
N GLY A 157 4.76 -2.81 -12.80
CA GLY A 157 4.88 -3.48 -14.08
C GLY A 157 5.01 -5.00 -13.89
N ASN A 158 4.29 -5.78 -14.68
CA ASN A 158 4.36 -7.23 -14.67
C ASN A 158 4.85 -7.71 -16.02
N TYR A 159 5.90 -8.54 -16.04
CA TYR A 159 6.41 -9.25 -17.20
C TYR A 159 6.11 -10.73 -16.99
N ASP A 160 5.13 -11.25 -17.71
CA ASP A 160 4.67 -12.62 -17.54
C ASP A 160 5.12 -13.49 -18.72
N PHE A 161 5.84 -14.58 -18.41
CA PHE A 161 6.25 -15.60 -19.36
C PHE A 161 5.42 -16.87 -19.10
N ASN A 162 4.65 -17.28 -20.08
CA ASN A 162 3.72 -18.39 -19.96
C ASN A 162 4.09 -19.54 -20.88
N VAL A 163 4.03 -20.74 -20.34
CA VAL A 163 4.00 -21.98 -21.12
C VAL A 163 2.71 -22.71 -20.79
N SER A 164 1.91 -23.00 -21.80
CA SER A 164 0.64 -23.71 -21.60
C SER A 164 0.34 -24.66 -22.74
N GLY A 165 -0.44 -25.68 -22.44
CA GLY A 165 -0.84 -26.67 -23.43
C GLY A 165 -2.25 -27.18 -23.19
N ASN A 166 -2.87 -27.70 -24.25
CA ASN A 166 -4.09 -28.43 -24.12
C ASN A 166 -3.90 -29.87 -24.63
N LEU A 167 -4.54 -30.80 -23.94
CA LEU A 167 -4.60 -32.20 -24.27
C LEU A 167 -6.02 -32.54 -24.75
N ASN A 168 -6.14 -32.87 -26.05
CA ASN A 168 -7.38 -33.31 -26.67
C ASN A 168 -8.60 -32.40 -26.43
N ASN A 169 -8.40 -31.07 -26.32
CA ASN A 169 -9.44 -30.08 -25.96
C ASN A 169 -10.21 -30.40 -24.66
N ARG A 170 -9.64 -31.20 -23.76
CA ARG A 170 -10.26 -31.64 -22.51
C ARG A 170 -9.52 -31.14 -21.29
N VAL A 171 -8.21 -31.17 -21.29
CA VAL A 171 -7.37 -30.74 -20.19
C VAL A 171 -6.42 -29.66 -20.68
N TYR A 172 -6.42 -28.53 -20.02
CA TYR A 172 -5.54 -27.40 -20.29
C TYR A 172 -4.68 -27.16 -19.05
N LEU A 173 -3.39 -27.09 -19.23
CA LEU A 173 -2.40 -26.86 -18.17
C LEU A 173 -1.58 -25.63 -18.53
N GLY A 174 -1.16 -24.88 -17.54
CA GLY A 174 -0.30 -23.74 -17.76
C GLY A 174 0.52 -23.37 -16.54
N ILE A 175 1.73 -22.88 -16.82
CA ILE A 175 2.62 -22.29 -15.82
C ILE A 175 3.03 -20.91 -16.32
N THR A 176 3.03 -19.93 -15.42
CA THR A 176 3.48 -18.56 -15.69
C THR A 176 4.54 -18.19 -14.68
N LEU A 177 5.67 -17.68 -15.16
CA LEU A 177 6.65 -16.96 -14.36
C LEU A 177 6.38 -15.47 -14.51
N GLY A 178 6.10 -14.79 -13.41
CA GLY A 178 5.87 -13.34 -13.36
C GLY A 178 7.06 -12.61 -12.73
N ILE A 179 7.59 -11.63 -13.43
CA ILE A 179 8.59 -10.69 -12.90
C ILE A 179 7.89 -9.35 -12.67
N LYS A 180 8.13 -8.75 -11.51
CA LYS A 180 7.50 -7.49 -11.09
C LYS A 180 8.54 -6.40 -11.01
N ASP A 181 8.15 -5.19 -11.42
CA ASP A 181 8.94 -3.97 -11.33
C ASP A 181 8.11 -2.90 -10.63
N VAL A 182 8.60 -2.43 -9.47
CA VAL A 182 7.83 -1.56 -8.57
C VAL A 182 8.33 -0.13 -8.68
N HIS A 183 7.43 0.78 -9.00
CA HIS A 183 7.63 2.22 -8.98
C HIS A 183 6.47 2.85 -8.23
N TYR A 184 6.72 3.30 -7.00
CA TYR A 184 5.72 3.98 -6.17
C TYR A 184 6.31 5.27 -5.65
N LYS A 185 5.55 6.36 -5.76
CA LYS A 185 5.85 7.64 -5.13
C LYS A 185 4.60 8.19 -4.48
N SER A 186 4.77 8.78 -3.31
CA SER A 186 3.73 9.59 -2.67
C SER A 186 4.32 10.88 -2.13
N TYR A 187 3.51 11.93 -2.19
CA TYR A 187 3.77 13.20 -1.54
C TYR A 187 2.53 13.59 -0.74
N SER A 188 2.70 13.93 0.54
CA SER A 188 1.60 14.33 1.40
C SER A 188 1.92 15.57 2.21
N GLU A 189 0.87 16.35 2.51
CA GLU A 189 0.86 17.45 3.44
C GLU A 189 -0.22 17.18 4.49
N TYR A 190 0.12 17.35 5.75
CA TYR A 190 -0.77 17.23 6.89
C TYR A 190 -0.61 18.45 7.79
N PHE A 191 -1.71 19.12 8.11
CA PHE A 191 -1.73 20.31 8.95
C PHE A 191 -2.64 20.09 10.14
N GLU A 192 -2.22 20.53 11.31
CA GLU A 192 -3.05 20.64 12.51
C GLU A 192 -3.17 22.09 12.94
N GLN A 193 -4.39 22.50 13.28
CA GLN A 193 -4.68 23.79 13.89
C GLN A 193 -4.63 23.63 15.40
N LEU A 194 -3.61 24.19 16.03
CA LEU A 194 -3.49 24.34 17.48
C LEU A 194 -4.25 25.57 17.95
N ASP A 195 -4.34 25.77 19.28
CA ASP A 195 -5.08 26.92 19.86
C ASP A 195 -4.57 28.26 19.33
N ASN A 196 -3.25 28.48 19.34
CA ASN A 196 -2.62 29.77 18.93
C ASN A 196 -1.53 29.57 17.85
N ALA A 197 -1.40 28.40 17.30
CA ALA A 197 -0.35 28.05 16.35
C ALA A 197 -0.84 27.05 15.32
N GLN A 198 0.02 26.74 14.36
CA GLN A 198 -0.17 25.64 13.40
C GLN A 198 1.06 24.76 13.39
N ILE A 199 0.85 23.51 13.06
CA ILE A 199 1.90 22.57 12.75
C ILE A 199 1.59 21.91 11.42
N GLY A 200 2.61 21.78 10.56
CA GLY A 200 2.53 21.13 9.25
C GLY A 200 3.60 20.06 9.13
N TYR A 201 3.23 18.97 8.50
CA TYR A 201 4.12 17.87 8.13
C TYR A 201 4.04 17.68 6.64
N ALA A 202 5.18 17.65 5.97
CA ALA A 202 5.27 17.19 4.59
C ALA A 202 6.08 15.92 4.53
N ASN A 203 5.61 14.98 3.72
CA ASN A 203 6.27 13.68 3.59
C ASN A 203 6.35 13.26 2.12
N GLU A 204 7.55 12.93 1.68
CA GLU A 204 7.82 12.32 0.40
C GLU A 204 8.31 10.90 0.61
N LYS A 205 7.74 9.95 -0.16
CA LYS A 205 8.11 8.56 -0.10
C LYS A 205 8.24 7.97 -1.49
N GLU A 206 9.35 7.31 -1.73
CA GLU A 206 9.57 6.51 -2.93
C GLU A 206 9.83 5.06 -2.56
N ILE A 207 9.19 4.11 -3.27
CA ILE A 207 9.49 2.68 -3.16
C ILE A 207 9.79 2.15 -4.55
N THR A 208 10.97 1.55 -4.68
CA THR A 208 11.42 0.88 -5.91
C THR A 208 11.86 -0.53 -5.60
N GLY A 209 11.90 -1.38 -6.61
CA GLY A 209 12.44 -2.73 -6.48
C GLY A 209 11.77 -3.72 -7.40
N ASN A 210 12.13 -4.97 -7.20
CA ASN A 210 11.72 -6.07 -8.05
C ASN A 210 11.04 -7.17 -7.26
N GLY A 211 10.30 -8.03 -7.96
CA GLY A 211 9.75 -9.23 -7.38
C GLY A 211 9.51 -10.30 -8.42
N PHE A 212 9.28 -11.51 -7.98
CA PHE A 212 8.87 -12.59 -8.87
C PHE A 212 7.83 -13.48 -8.21
N ASP A 213 7.03 -14.15 -9.04
CA ASP A 213 6.04 -15.13 -8.62
C ASP A 213 5.86 -16.21 -9.69
N ILE A 214 5.25 -17.31 -9.27
CA ILE A 214 4.92 -18.43 -10.15
C ILE A 214 3.43 -18.71 -10.01
N THR A 215 2.74 -18.88 -11.14
CA THR A 215 1.34 -19.29 -11.19
C THR A 215 1.22 -20.60 -11.97
N ALA A 216 0.51 -21.56 -11.41
CA ALA A 216 0.16 -22.81 -12.09
C ALA A 216 -1.35 -23.00 -12.13
N GLY A 217 -1.88 -23.46 -13.25
CA GLY A 217 -3.31 -23.62 -13.42
C GLY A 217 -3.70 -24.80 -14.29
N ILE A 218 -4.91 -25.27 -14.06
CA ILE A 218 -5.57 -26.35 -14.82
C ILE A 218 -6.99 -25.95 -15.18
N ILE A 219 -7.42 -26.24 -16.39
CA ILE A 219 -8.81 -26.18 -16.80
C ILE A 219 -9.21 -27.55 -17.35
N VAL A 220 -10.35 -28.06 -16.92
CA VAL A 220 -10.88 -29.33 -17.36
C VAL A 220 -12.26 -29.14 -17.99
N ARG A 221 -12.50 -29.81 -19.10
CA ARG A 221 -13.81 -29.95 -19.71
C ARG A 221 -14.32 -31.37 -19.36
N PRO A 222 -15.15 -31.52 -18.30
CA PRO A 222 -15.50 -32.83 -17.75
C PRO A 222 -16.29 -33.69 -18.74
N VAL A 223 -17.20 -33.07 -19.46
CA VAL A 223 -18.11 -33.73 -20.41
C VAL A 223 -17.76 -33.29 -21.84
N GLU A 224 -17.44 -34.22 -22.69
CA GLU A 224 -16.97 -33.98 -24.07
C GLU A 224 -18.02 -33.25 -24.93
N SER A 225 -19.30 -33.63 -24.78
CA SER A 225 -20.42 -33.00 -25.48
C SER A 225 -20.84 -31.63 -24.91
N SER A 226 -20.35 -31.23 -23.72
CA SER A 226 -20.67 -29.99 -23.08
C SER A 226 -19.55 -28.96 -23.23
N ALA A 227 -19.89 -27.70 -23.42
CA ALA A 227 -18.96 -26.59 -23.39
C ALA A 227 -18.54 -26.18 -21.98
N PHE A 228 -19.10 -26.82 -20.94
CA PHE A 228 -18.80 -26.50 -19.55
C PHE A 228 -17.34 -26.80 -19.18
N ARG A 229 -16.71 -25.88 -18.47
CA ARG A 229 -15.32 -25.94 -18.03
C ARG A 229 -15.20 -25.58 -16.56
N ILE A 230 -14.34 -26.29 -15.87
CA ILE A 230 -13.94 -25.99 -14.48
C ILE A 230 -12.44 -25.71 -14.50
N GLY A 231 -12.04 -24.62 -13.88
CA GLY A 231 -10.64 -24.25 -13.73
C GLY A 231 -10.25 -24.10 -12.26
N ALA A 232 -8.99 -24.35 -11.98
CA ALA A 232 -8.38 -24.03 -10.71
C ALA A 232 -6.94 -23.53 -10.96
N TYR A 233 -6.48 -22.61 -10.12
CA TYR A 233 -5.10 -22.18 -10.15
C TYR A 233 -4.58 -21.83 -8.76
N VAL A 234 -3.28 -21.89 -8.63
CA VAL A 234 -2.53 -21.44 -7.48
C VAL A 234 -1.43 -20.48 -7.93
N LYS A 235 -1.30 -19.38 -7.22
CA LYS A 235 -0.22 -18.43 -7.39
C LYS A 235 0.62 -18.40 -6.10
N SER A 236 1.94 -18.53 -6.25
CA SER A 236 2.88 -18.38 -5.14
C SER A 236 2.81 -16.97 -4.54
N PRO A 237 3.38 -16.73 -3.36
CA PRO A 237 3.74 -15.39 -2.97
C PRO A 237 4.53 -14.69 -4.06
N THR A 238 4.35 -13.38 -4.19
CA THR A 238 5.33 -12.56 -4.90
C THR A 238 6.41 -12.21 -3.90
N TRP A 239 7.64 -12.62 -4.20
CA TRP A 239 8.82 -12.33 -3.39
C TRP A 239 9.42 -11.03 -3.87
N TYR A 240 9.13 -9.94 -3.15
CA TYR A 240 9.67 -8.62 -3.46
C TYR A 240 10.95 -8.35 -2.69
N ASP A 241 11.89 -7.68 -3.36
CA ASP A 241 13.06 -7.01 -2.79
C ASP A 241 12.92 -5.52 -3.07
N LEU A 242 12.78 -4.72 -2.03
CA LEU A 242 12.33 -3.34 -2.12
C LEU A 242 13.26 -2.40 -1.37
N ARG A 243 13.41 -1.19 -1.91
CA ARG A 243 14.02 -0.04 -1.26
C ARG A 243 12.97 1.02 -1.03
N ALA A 244 12.89 1.53 0.19
CA ALA A 244 12.08 2.68 0.54
C ALA A 244 12.97 3.86 0.89
N GLU A 245 12.66 5.01 0.30
CA GLU A 245 13.27 6.31 0.60
C GLU A 245 12.16 7.22 1.15
N ASN A 246 12.39 7.79 2.32
CA ASN A 246 11.43 8.69 2.96
C ASN A 246 12.15 10.01 3.26
N ASN A 247 11.49 11.14 2.97
CA ASN A 247 11.90 12.46 3.43
C ASN A 247 10.72 13.12 4.11
N THR A 248 10.92 13.60 5.33
CA THR A 248 9.88 14.21 6.16
C THR A 248 10.34 15.55 6.66
N GLN A 249 9.47 16.54 6.54
CA GLN A 249 9.65 17.89 7.05
C GLN A 249 8.53 18.20 8.06
N ILE A 250 8.88 18.94 9.08
CA ILE A 250 7.94 19.52 10.06
C ILE A 250 8.17 21.02 10.14
N GLU A 251 7.09 21.78 10.20
CA GLU A 251 7.12 23.23 10.40
C GLU A 251 6.07 23.63 11.42
N THR A 252 6.39 24.57 12.30
CA THR A 252 5.44 25.08 13.29
C THR A 252 5.56 26.58 13.46
N THR A 253 4.42 27.22 13.73
CA THR A 253 4.33 28.62 14.15
C THR A 253 4.28 28.78 15.67
N GLU A 254 4.45 27.70 16.46
CA GLU A 254 4.51 27.75 17.92
C GLU A 254 5.77 28.49 18.38
N ALA A 255 5.58 29.64 19.03
CA ALA A 255 6.69 30.53 19.40
C ALA A 255 7.65 29.92 20.43
N ARG A 256 7.20 28.96 21.23
CA ARG A 256 8.01 28.27 22.26
C ARG A 256 8.79 27.08 21.73
N ALA A 257 8.53 26.64 20.50
CA ALA A 257 9.18 25.50 19.89
C ALA A 257 10.71 25.62 19.93
N LEU A 258 11.40 24.50 20.17
CA LEU A 258 12.87 24.45 20.12
C LEU A 258 13.39 24.92 18.76
N ASN A 259 12.80 24.39 17.70
CA ASN A 259 13.05 24.79 16.32
C ASN A 259 11.72 24.95 15.59
N PRO A 260 11.53 26.01 14.78
CA PRO A 260 10.32 26.16 13.98
C PRO A 260 10.26 25.22 12.78
N PHE A 261 11.37 24.58 12.42
CA PHE A 261 11.51 23.69 11.27
C PHE A 261 12.43 22.52 11.61
N GLY A 262 12.13 21.35 11.07
CA GLY A 262 12.97 20.16 11.10
C GLY A 262 12.77 19.31 9.86
N GLU A 263 13.82 18.60 9.45
CA GLU A 263 13.80 17.71 8.30
C GLU A 263 14.65 16.48 8.57
N ILE A 264 14.21 15.32 8.10
CA ILE A 264 14.98 14.08 8.13
C ILE A 264 14.62 13.18 6.95
N GLY A 265 15.64 12.56 6.36
CA GLY A 265 15.50 11.56 5.32
C GLY A 265 16.12 10.23 5.71
N ASN A 266 15.48 9.14 5.34
CA ASN A 266 15.96 7.78 5.56
C ASN A 266 15.75 6.90 4.34
N THR A 267 16.65 5.96 4.18
CA THR A 267 16.56 4.90 3.17
C THR A 267 16.74 3.55 3.85
N TYR A 268 15.87 2.59 3.53
CA TYR A 268 16.05 1.23 4.01
C TYR A 268 15.62 0.19 2.98
N ASP A 269 16.35 -0.93 2.96
CA ASP A 269 16.09 -2.08 2.11
C ASP A 269 15.35 -3.14 2.92
N TYR A 270 14.33 -3.75 2.33
CA TYR A 270 13.52 -4.77 2.98
C TYR A 270 12.93 -5.75 1.97
N LYS A 271 12.58 -6.95 2.43
CA LYS A 271 11.86 -7.92 1.59
C LYS A 271 10.41 -8.02 2.05
N PHE A 272 9.52 -8.17 1.08
CA PHE A 272 8.09 -8.22 1.32
C PHE A 272 7.47 -9.35 0.51
N PHE A 273 6.87 -10.33 1.21
CA PHE A 273 6.27 -11.49 0.57
C PHE A 273 4.75 -11.43 0.69
N THR A 274 4.07 -11.47 -0.46
CA THR A 274 2.61 -11.47 -0.49
C THR A 274 2.04 -12.84 -0.09
N PRO A 275 0.74 -12.96 0.17
CA PRO A 275 0.10 -14.25 0.41
C PRO A 275 0.11 -15.16 -0.81
N TRP A 276 -0.13 -16.45 -0.57
CA TRP A 276 -0.58 -17.37 -1.61
C TRP A 276 -1.97 -16.97 -2.10
N LYS A 277 -2.21 -17.11 -3.41
CA LYS A 277 -3.52 -16.92 -4.02
C LYS A 277 -4.04 -18.23 -4.60
N PHE A 278 -5.29 -18.53 -4.32
CA PHE A 278 -6.02 -19.68 -4.86
C PHE A 278 -7.23 -19.20 -5.65
N GLY A 279 -7.48 -19.82 -6.79
CA GLY A 279 -8.64 -19.47 -7.62
C GLY A 279 -9.34 -20.70 -8.17
N ILE A 280 -10.68 -20.61 -8.23
CA ILE A 280 -11.54 -21.59 -8.87
C ILE A 280 -12.41 -20.85 -9.89
N SER A 281 -12.60 -21.41 -11.07
CA SER A 281 -13.37 -20.81 -12.13
C SER A 281 -14.34 -21.78 -12.79
N LEU A 282 -15.46 -21.25 -13.24
CA LEU A 282 -16.47 -21.94 -14.01
C LEU A 282 -16.68 -21.18 -15.31
N GLY A 283 -16.80 -21.87 -16.42
CA GLY A 283 -17.08 -21.28 -17.72
C GLY A 283 -18.05 -22.14 -18.53
N HIS A 284 -18.93 -21.48 -19.27
CA HIS A 284 -19.86 -22.14 -20.16
C HIS A 284 -20.14 -21.29 -21.40
N THR A 285 -20.28 -21.94 -22.56
CA THR A 285 -20.70 -21.29 -23.79
C THR A 285 -21.99 -21.89 -24.29
N VAL A 286 -22.92 -21.04 -24.72
CA VAL A 286 -24.17 -21.45 -25.37
C VAL A 286 -24.07 -21.10 -26.85
N GLY A 287 -24.01 -22.10 -27.69
CA GLY A 287 -23.75 -21.91 -29.12
C GLY A 287 -22.47 -21.09 -29.36
N ASN A 288 -22.51 -20.26 -30.39
CA ASN A 288 -21.42 -19.33 -30.74
C ASN A 288 -21.69 -17.89 -30.28
N TYR A 289 -22.81 -17.65 -29.57
CA TYR A 289 -23.32 -16.30 -29.32
C TYR A 289 -23.23 -15.86 -27.86
N LEU A 290 -23.14 -16.78 -26.89
CA LEU A 290 -23.09 -16.41 -25.47
C LEU A 290 -21.99 -17.19 -24.74
N ALA A 291 -21.13 -16.46 -24.02
CA ALA A 291 -20.18 -17.04 -23.09
C ALA A 291 -20.41 -16.46 -21.68
N LEU A 292 -20.37 -17.34 -20.67
CA LEU A 292 -20.53 -16.98 -19.26
C LEU A 292 -19.32 -17.47 -18.48
N GLY A 293 -18.86 -16.68 -17.52
CA GLY A 293 -17.74 -17.03 -16.64
C GLY A 293 -17.96 -16.53 -15.24
N ALA A 294 -17.51 -17.33 -14.26
CA ALA A 294 -17.44 -16.96 -12.86
C ALA A 294 -16.09 -17.41 -12.30
N THR A 295 -15.45 -16.58 -11.48
CA THR A 295 -14.21 -16.92 -10.79
C THR A 295 -14.29 -16.46 -9.36
N TYR A 296 -13.90 -17.34 -8.44
CA TYR A 296 -13.70 -17.02 -7.03
C TYR A 296 -12.21 -17.14 -6.71
N GLU A 297 -11.65 -16.12 -6.05
CA GLU A 297 -10.24 -16.09 -5.61
C GLU A 297 -10.18 -15.83 -4.11
N TYR A 298 -9.17 -16.40 -3.46
CA TYR A 298 -8.90 -16.18 -2.06
C TYR A 298 -7.41 -15.94 -1.81
N GLU A 299 -7.12 -14.89 -1.02
CA GLU A 299 -5.78 -14.51 -0.56
C GLU A 299 -5.87 -14.15 0.93
N ASP A 300 -5.04 -14.74 1.79
CA ASP A 300 -5.03 -14.37 3.19
C ASP A 300 -3.97 -13.31 3.50
N TYR A 301 -4.35 -12.04 3.50
CA TYR A 301 -3.47 -10.91 3.76
C TYR A 301 -2.89 -10.91 5.19
N SER A 302 -3.47 -11.64 6.13
CA SER A 302 -2.88 -11.84 7.45
C SER A 302 -1.57 -12.62 7.43
N THR A 303 -1.26 -13.30 6.31
CA THR A 303 -0.04 -14.08 6.10
C THR A 303 1.07 -13.33 5.35
N ILE A 304 0.88 -12.05 5.07
CA ILE A 304 1.95 -11.18 4.56
C ILE A 304 3.17 -11.31 5.46
N ASN A 305 4.35 -11.42 4.84
CA ASN A 305 5.61 -11.59 5.55
C ASN A 305 6.56 -10.44 5.19
N SER A 306 6.63 -9.44 6.08
CA SER A 306 7.66 -8.41 6.05
C SER A 306 8.96 -8.99 6.60
N ARG A 307 10.10 -8.67 5.97
CA ARG A 307 11.40 -9.20 6.34
C ARG A 307 12.43 -8.07 6.37
N ILE A 308 13.33 -8.18 7.31
CA ILE A 308 14.44 -7.25 7.51
C ILE A 308 15.68 -7.84 6.84
N ASN A 309 16.41 -7.03 6.10
CA ASN A 309 17.73 -7.40 5.60
C ASN A 309 18.70 -7.37 6.79
N ASP A 310 19.22 -8.54 7.18
CA ASP A 310 20.07 -8.75 8.36
C ASP A 310 21.55 -8.98 8.01
N GLY A 311 21.95 -8.49 6.84
CA GLY A 311 23.33 -8.59 6.35
C GLY A 311 23.47 -9.57 5.20
N GLY A 312 24.52 -10.35 5.22
CA GLY A 312 24.80 -11.33 4.18
C GLY A 312 26.14 -12.00 4.41
N TYR A 313 26.49 -12.91 3.55
CA TYR A 313 27.78 -13.57 3.53
C TYR A 313 28.32 -13.67 2.11
N TYR A 314 29.63 -13.68 1.98
CA TYR A 314 30.28 -13.90 0.71
C TYR A 314 30.39 -15.40 0.45
N ASP A 315 29.76 -15.85 -0.64
CA ASP A 315 29.83 -17.24 -1.09
C ASP A 315 31.06 -17.43 -1.98
N TRP A 316 32.13 -17.92 -1.42
CA TRP A 316 33.41 -18.12 -2.11
C TRP A 316 33.34 -19.13 -3.27
N TYR A 317 32.34 -20.00 -3.27
CA TYR A 317 32.19 -21.00 -4.32
C TYR A 317 31.62 -20.40 -5.61
N TYR A 318 30.68 -19.42 -5.45
CA TYR A 318 30.05 -18.72 -6.56
C TYR A 318 30.63 -17.32 -6.81
N ASP A 319 31.61 -16.90 -6.02
CA ASP A 319 32.22 -15.56 -6.07
C ASP A 319 31.17 -14.44 -6.00
N GLU A 320 30.19 -14.61 -5.11
CA GLU A 320 29.01 -13.76 -4.99
C GLU A 320 28.70 -13.41 -3.53
N TYR A 321 28.32 -12.15 -3.27
CA TYR A 321 27.77 -11.74 -1.99
C TYR A 321 26.28 -12.09 -1.92
N ARG A 322 25.88 -12.92 -0.97
CA ARG A 322 24.51 -13.34 -0.74
C ARG A 322 23.91 -12.61 0.44
N GLU A 323 22.91 -11.79 0.15
CA GLU A 323 22.14 -11.14 1.20
C GLU A 323 21.26 -12.13 1.95
N THR A 324 21.18 -11.95 3.26
CA THR A 324 20.27 -12.69 4.15
C THR A 324 19.16 -11.80 4.67
N SER A 325 18.04 -12.39 5.00
CA SER A 325 16.91 -11.68 5.59
C SER A 325 16.17 -12.56 6.58
N SER A 326 15.70 -11.97 7.66
CA SER A 326 14.85 -12.63 8.66
C SER A 326 13.45 -12.05 8.71
N PRO A 327 12.41 -12.83 9.09
CA PRO A 327 11.08 -12.30 9.27
C PRO A 327 11.03 -11.23 10.35
N ASP A 328 10.43 -10.08 10.04
CA ASP A 328 10.07 -9.09 11.05
C ASP A 328 8.87 -9.61 11.87
N ARG A 329 9.17 -10.33 12.93
CA ARG A 329 8.15 -11.01 13.74
C ARG A 329 7.16 -10.03 14.38
N ILE A 330 7.62 -8.86 14.79
CA ILE A 330 6.79 -7.85 15.44
C ILE A 330 5.78 -7.30 14.44
N MET A 331 6.26 -6.83 13.28
CA MET A 331 5.39 -6.35 12.21
C MET A 331 4.44 -7.44 11.69
N ASN A 332 4.93 -8.67 11.51
CA ASN A 332 4.11 -9.77 11.02
C ASN A 332 3.02 -10.20 12.02
N ASN A 333 3.29 -10.13 13.32
CA ASN A 333 2.27 -10.39 14.35
C ASN A 333 1.20 -9.28 14.35
N HIS A 334 1.61 -8.03 14.21
CA HIS A 334 0.66 -6.92 14.08
C HIS A 334 -0.18 -7.05 12.80
N THR A 335 0.42 -7.42 11.67
CA THR A 335 -0.28 -7.71 10.41
C THR A 335 -1.41 -8.73 10.61
N LYS A 336 -1.16 -9.82 11.36
CA LYS A 336 -2.19 -10.82 11.71
C LYS A 336 -3.32 -10.26 12.57
N GLN A 337 -3.05 -9.23 13.36
CA GLN A 337 -4.07 -8.61 14.21
C GLN A 337 -4.98 -7.68 13.40
N VAL A 338 -4.46 -6.99 12.38
CA VAL A 338 -5.20 -5.94 11.64
C VAL A 338 -5.74 -6.38 10.28
N LEU A 339 -5.10 -7.35 9.62
CA LEU A 339 -5.52 -7.83 8.30
C LEU A 339 -6.24 -9.19 8.38
N ARG A 340 -6.96 -9.51 7.31
CA ARG A 340 -7.74 -10.75 7.16
C ARG A 340 -7.68 -11.28 5.73
N GLY A 341 -8.26 -12.47 5.53
CA GLY A 341 -8.43 -13.05 4.22
C GLY A 341 -9.33 -12.21 3.31
N VAL A 342 -8.96 -12.12 2.04
CA VAL A 342 -9.66 -11.39 0.99
C VAL A 342 -10.27 -12.36 0.00
N SER A 343 -11.57 -12.24 -0.19
CA SER A 343 -12.34 -12.96 -1.19
C SER A 343 -12.60 -12.07 -2.40
N THR A 344 -12.36 -12.58 -3.59
CA THR A 344 -12.65 -11.89 -4.84
C THR A 344 -13.62 -12.73 -5.68
N LEU A 345 -14.75 -12.13 -6.08
CA LEU A 345 -15.71 -12.73 -7.00
C LEU A 345 -15.70 -11.96 -8.31
N LYS A 346 -15.50 -12.67 -9.42
CA LYS A 346 -15.54 -12.11 -10.78
C LYS A 346 -16.62 -12.81 -11.58
N LEU A 347 -17.51 -12.05 -12.17
CA LEU A 347 -18.56 -12.53 -13.06
C LEU A 347 -18.40 -11.85 -14.42
N GLY A 348 -18.57 -12.60 -15.49
CA GLY A 348 -18.43 -12.11 -16.85
C GLY A 348 -19.42 -12.75 -17.81
N ALA A 349 -19.92 -11.95 -18.74
CA ALA A 349 -20.74 -12.41 -19.86
C ALA A 349 -20.28 -11.74 -21.15
N GLU A 350 -20.19 -12.52 -22.22
CA GLU A 350 -19.98 -12.04 -23.59
C GLU A 350 -21.15 -12.48 -24.46
N TYR A 351 -21.76 -11.54 -25.14
CA TYR A 351 -22.83 -11.79 -26.11
C TYR A 351 -22.39 -11.33 -27.50
N LYS A 352 -22.50 -12.22 -28.47
CA LYS A 352 -22.19 -11.96 -29.88
C LYS A 352 -23.50 -11.95 -30.71
N PRO A 353 -24.09 -10.77 -30.90
CA PRO A 353 -25.32 -10.65 -31.75
C PRO A 353 -25.04 -11.01 -33.21
N VAL A 354 -23.82 -10.78 -33.67
CA VAL A 354 -23.27 -11.19 -34.97
C VAL A 354 -21.83 -11.68 -34.80
N GLU A 355 -21.29 -12.43 -35.75
CA GLU A 355 -20.00 -13.12 -35.62
C GLU A 355 -18.82 -12.22 -35.27
N ASN A 356 -18.82 -10.99 -35.76
CA ASN A 356 -17.72 -10.04 -35.62
C ASN A 356 -17.94 -8.97 -34.56
N LEU A 357 -19.08 -8.95 -33.84
CA LEU A 357 -19.37 -8.00 -32.78
C LEU A 357 -19.56 -8.73 -31.44
N ALA A 358 -18.83 -8.31 -30.40
CA ALA A 358 -18.96 -8.82 -29.06
C ALA A 358 -19.35 -7.68 -28.08
N ILE A 359 -20.38 -7.92 -27.27
CA ILE A 359 -20.78 -7.06 -26.15
C ILE A 359 -20.39 -7.79 -24.88
N ARG A 360 -19.68 -7.13 -23.98
CA ARG A 360 -19.16 -7.74 -22.75
C ARG A 360 -19.64 -6.98 -21.53
N LEU A 361 -20.03 -7.72 -20.50
CA LEU A 361 -20.39 -7.21 -19.20
C LEU A 361 -19.55 -7.93 -18.14
N GLY A 362 -19.06 -7.18 -17.16
CA GLY A 362 -18.26 -7.72 -16.08
C GLY A 362 -18.63 -7.09 -14.74
N TYR A 363 -18.57 -7.90 -13.70
CA TYR A 363 -18.67 -7.47 -12.31
C TYR A 363 -17.54 -8.10 -11.51
N ASN A 364 -16.89 -7.30 -10.67
CA ASN A 364 -15.84 -7.77 -9.78
C ASN A 364 -16.06 -7.19 -8.38
N TYR A 365 -16.18 -8.07 -7.40
CA TYR A 365 -16.27 -7.75 -5.98
C TYR A 365 -14.97 -8.20 -5.30
N VAL A 366 -14.37 -7.33 -4.47
CA VAL A 366 -13.21 -7.65 -3.63
C VAL A 366 -13.53 -7.26 -2.19
N SER A 367 -13.51 -8.21 -1.28
CA SER A 367 -13.76 -7.92 0.13
C SER A 367 -12.61 -7.10 0.76
N SER A 368 -12.92 -6.39 1.86
CA SER A 368 -11.93 -5.63 2.61
C SER A 368 -10.82 -6.54 3.16
N ALA A 369 -9.57 -6.06 3.07
CA ALA A 369 -8.41 -6.70 3.69
C ALA A 369 -8.29 -6.37 5.19
N TYR A 370 -8.95 -5.32 5.68
CA TYR A 370 -8.84 -4.84 7.05
C TYR A 370 -9.90 -5.48 7.93
N LYS A 371 -9.52 -5.83 9.16
CA LYS A 371 -10.48 -6.12 10.23
C LYS A 371 -11.16 -4.83 10.64
N GLU A 372 -12.37 -4.92 11.20
CA GLU A 372 -13.22 -3.77 11.52
C GLU A 372 -12.54 -2.74 12.42
N ASN A 373 -11.76 -3.21 13.39
CA ASN A 373 -11.03 -2.37 14.35
C ASN A 373 -9.51 -2.38 14.12
N GLY A 374 -9.07 -2.66 12.88
CA GLY A 374 -7.65 -2.65 12.53
C GLY A 374 -7.07 -1.25 12.67
N GLN A 375 -6.07 -1.06 13.52
CA GLN A 375 -5.36 0.19 13.72
C GLN A 375 -3.88 -0.04 13.40
N LYS A 376 -3.22 0.99 12.86
CA LYS A 376 -1.76 1.02 12.78
C LYS A 376 -1.20 1.20 14.19
N ASP A 377 -0.10 0.54 14.52
CA ASP A 377 0.55 0.69 15.82
C ASP A 377 1.94 1.34 15.66
N PRO A 378 2.07 2.64 16.01
CA PRO A 378 3.33 3.36 15.89
C PRO A 378 4.34 3.02 17.01
N THR A 379 3.98 2.15 17.97
CA THR A 379 4.87 1.75 19.07
C THR A 379 5.68 0.49 18.77
N LEU A 380 5.49 -0.10 17.58
CA LEU A 380 6.18 -1.33 17.20
C LEU A 380 7.69 -1.10 17.02
N SER A 381 8.49 -1.92 17.69
CA SER A 381 9.94 -1.97 17.47
C SER A 381 10.26 -2.74 16.18
N SER A 382 10.09 -2.08 15.04
CA SER A 382 10.34 -2.60 13.70
C SER A 382 10.96 -1.52 12.84
N LEU A 383 11.92 -1.87 11.97
CA LEU A 383 12.55 -0.92 11.04
C LEU A 383 11.52 -0.26 10.11
N GLY A 384 10.53 -1.02 9.64
CA GLY A 384 9.45 -0.49 8.82
C GLY A 384 8.60 0.57 9.53
N ASN A 385 8.49 0.49 10.86
CA ASN A 385 7.85 1.51 11.68
C ASN A 385 8.80 2.68 12.00
N ALA A 386 10.00 2.38 12.43
CA ALA A 386 10.99 3.38 12.83
C ALA A 386 11.30 4.39 11.70
N TYR A 387 11.40 3.92 10.47
CA TYR A 387 11.69 4.76 9.31
C TYR A 387 10.45 5.24 8.54
N SER A 388 9.25 4.95 9.05
CA SER A 388 8.00 5.46 8.47
C SER A 388 7.71 6.85 9.00
N SER A 389 7.38 7.76 8.11
CA SER A 389 6.88 9.10 8.43
C SER A 389 5.37 9.24 8.22
N GLU A 390 4.73 8.19 7.75
CA GLU A 390 3.28 8.17 7.53
C GLU A 390 2.57 7.71 8.81
N ALA A 391 2.04 8.66 9.59
CA ALA A 391 1.23 8.35 10.77
C ALA A 391 -0.19 7.91 10.38
N ASP A 392 -0.72 8.46 9.30
CA ASP A 392 -2.05 8.21 8.78
C ASP A 392 -2.22 6.82 8.16
N PHE A 393 -3.46 6.39 8.08
CA PHE A 393 -3.86 5.18 7.36
C PHE A 393 -5.32 5.23 6.96
N VAL A 394 -5.70 4.38 6.00
CA VAL A 394 -7.08 4.20 5.57
C VAL A 394 -7.49 2.74 5.68
N ASN A 395 -8.52 2.46 6.44
CA ASN A 395 -9.17 1.15 6.45
C ASN A 395 -10.13 1.09 5.27
N TRP A 396 -9.59 0.68 4.12
CA TRP A 396 -10.36 0.52 2.89
C TRP A 396 -11.35 -0.63 3.02
N LYS A 397 -12.61 -0.37 2.64
CA LYS A 397 -13.70 -1.36 2.58
C LYS A 397 -13.69 -2.10 1.26
N ASP A 398 -14.76 -2.80 1.00
CA ASP A 398 -14.96 -3.60 -0.21
C ASP A 398 -14.87 -2.76 -1.48
N ILE A 399 -14.37 -3.38 -2.55
CA ILE A 399 -14.30 -2.76 -3.88
C ILE A 399 -15.38 -3.40 -4.75
N ASN A 400 -16.15 -2.56 -5.43
CA ASN A 400 -17.07 -2.97 -6.49
C ASN A 400 -16.61 -2.39 -7.82
N ARG A 401 -16.46 -3.24 -8.85
CA ARG A 401 -16.10 -2.83 -10.22
C ARG A 401 -17.12 -3.33 -11.21
N PHE A 402 -17.56 -2.43 -12.06
CA PHE A 402 -18.47 -2.73 -13.19
C PHE A 402 -17.72 -2.45 -14.49
N THR A 403 -17.80 -3.35 -15.44
CA THR A 403 -17.14 -3.21 -16.74
C THR A 403 -18.14 -3.45 -17.86
N VAL A 404 -18.13 -2.59 -18.86
CA VAL A 404 -18.85 -2.76 -20.13
C VAL A 404 -17.82 -2.68 -21.25
N GLY A 405 -17.93 -3.57 -22.23
CA GLY A 405 -16.98 -3.63 -23.34
C GLY A 405 -17.68 -3.91 -24.67
N LEU A 406 -17.10 -3.38 -25.74
CA LEU A 406 -17.46 -3.64 -27.12
C LEU A 406 -16.21 -4.13 -27.86
N GLY A 407 -16.32 -5.27 -28.54
CA GLY A 407 -15.25 -5.82 -29.38
C GLY A 407 -15.73 -5.95 -30.81
N TYR A 408 -14.90 -5.55 -31.77
CA TYR A 408 -15.18 -5.70 -33.18
C TYR A 408 -14.01 -6.32 -33.91
N GLN A 409 -14.29 -7.36 -34.68
CA GLN A 409 -13.28 -8.09 -35.47
C GLN A 409 -13.38 -7.74 -36.95
N ILE A 410 -12.28 -7.29 -37.55
CA ILE A 410 -12.16 -7.01 -38.98
C ILE A 410 -11.08 -7.91 -39.55
N LYS A 411 -11.48 -9.02 -40.19
CA LYS A 411 -10.53 -10.03 -40.69
C LYS A 411 -9.59 -10.51 -39.56
N LYS A 412 -8.32 -10.15 -39.65
CA LYS A 412 -7.27 -10.51 -38.67
C LYS A 412 -7.08 -9.48 -37.55
N PHE A 413 -7.75 -8.33 -37.59
CA PHE A 413 -7.67 -7.28 -36.60
C PHE A 413 -8.84 -7.35 -35.63
N ASN A 414 -8.53 -7.19 -34.34
CA ASN A 414 -9.50 -7.01 -33.25
C ASN A 414 -9.34 -5.62 -32.64
N ILE A 415 -10.45 -4.94 -32.43
CA ILE A 415 -10.51 -3.66 -31.75
C ILE A 415 -11.47 -3.82 -30.59
N ASP A 416 -10.99 -3.62 -29.38
CA ASP A 416 -11.80 -3.72 -28.16
C ASP A 416 -11.78 -2.38 -27.42
N LEU A 417 -12.96 -1.87 -27.07
CA LEU A 417 -13.15 -0.71 -26.20
C LEU A 417 -13.87 -1.15 -24.94
N ALA A 418 -13.33 -0.80 -23.79
CA ALA A 418 -13.96 -1.09 -22.51
C ALA A 418 -14.01 0.15 -21.62
N TYR A 419 -15.07 0.25 -20.83
CA TYR A 419 -15.22 1.20 -19.74
C TYR A 419 -15.35 0.43 -18.43
N GLN A 420 -14.56 0.81 -17.44
CA GLN A 420 -14.62 0.29 -16.08
C GLN A 420 -14.88 1.40 -15.09
N TYR A 421 -15.85 1.19 -14.20
CA TYR A 421 -16.06 2.01 -13.01
C TYR A 421 -15.76 1.19 -11.76
N SER A 422 -14.97 1.76 -10.85
CA SER A 422 -14.62 1.16 -9.58
C SER A 422 -14.97 2.11 -8.44
N ALA A 423 -15.65 1.59 -7.41
CA ALA A 423 -16.02 2.33 -6.21
C ALA A 423 -15.51 1.61 -4.96
N GLN A 424 -14.89 2.37 -4.06
CA GLN A 424 -14.41 1.90 -2.77
C GLN A 424 -14.60 3.00 -1.73
N LYS A 425 -15.09 2.63 -0.54
CA LYS A 425 -15.16 3.51 0.63
C LYS A 425 -14.05 3.18 1.61
N GLY A 426 -13.70 4.13 2.47
CA GLY A 426 -12.70 3.94 3.50
C GLY A 426 -12.95 4.81 4.73
N ASP A 427 -12.31 4.41 5.82
CA ASP A 427 -12.23 5.15 7.07
C ASP A 427 -10.78 5.64 7.22
N PHE A 428 -10.57 6.93 6.99
CA PHE A 428 -9.27 7.59 7.14
C PHE A 428 -9.05 8.01 8.59
N TYR A 429 -7.85 7.77 9.08
CA TYR A 429 -7.36 8.21 10.37
C TYR A 429 -6.06 8.98 10.18
N PRO A 430 -5.93 10.22 10.71
CA PRO A 430 -4.71 11.01 10.59
C PRO A 430 -3.53 10.45 11.40
N PHE A 431 -3.85 9.70 12.46
CA PHE A 431 -2.91 8.95 13.31
C PHE A 431 -3.65 7.82 14.03
N SER A 432 -2.90 6.97 14.71
CA SER A 432 -3.45 5.78 15.38
C SER A 432 -4.16 6.11 16.69
N ASN A 433 -5.29 5.48 16.93
CA ASN A 433 -6.04 5.58 18.17
C ASN A 433 -5.50 4.55 19.18
N LEU A 434 -4.55 4.96 20.02
CA LEU A 434 -3.92 4.08 21.01
C LEU A 434 -4.52 4.31 22.40
N PRO A 435 -5.18 3.30 23.01
CA PRO A 435 -5.85 3.46 24.31
C PRO A 435 -4.91 3.91 25.45
N ALA A 436 -3.63 3.54 25.36
CA ALA A 436 -2.63 3.90 26.35
C ALA A 436 -2.15 5.36 26.25
N ILE A 437 -2.48 6.03 25.13
CA ILE A 437 -2.07 7.41 24.86
C ILE A 437 -3.23 8.34 25.18
N SER A 438 -2.99 9.34 26.04
CA SER A 438 -3.99 10.32 26.45
C SER A 438 -3.37 11.70 26.60
N TYR A 439 -4.21 12.73 26.55
CA TYR A 439 -3.83 14.10 26.82
C TYR A 439 -4.67 14.68 27.95
N THR A 440 -4.15 15.70 28.63
CA THR A 440 -4.81 16.35 29.75
C THR A 440 -5.11 17.81 29.42
N THR A 441 -6.35 18.23 29.63
CA THR A 441 -6.79 19.62 29.51
C THR A 441 -7.14 20.17 30.87
N GLY A 442 -6.86 21.46 31.10
CA GLY A 442 -7.10 22.14 32.40
C GLY A 442 -6.00 21.86 33.43
N THR A 443 -6.12 22.47 34.60
CA THR A 443 -5.15 22.33 35.68
C THR A 443 -5.85 22.10 37.02
N GLY A 444 -5.20 21.42 37.96
CA GLY A 444 -5.74 21.16 39.29
C GLY A 444 -7.03 20.35 39.24
N ALA A 445 -8.06 20.79 39.98
CA ALA A 445 -9.35 20.11 40.09
C ALA A 445 -10.18 20.09 38.77
N THR A 446 -9.80 20.91 37.79
CA THR A 446 -10.46 20.95 36.46
C THR A 446 -9.71 20.14 35.42
N ALA A 447 -8.61 19.48 35.78
CA ALA A 447 -7.84 18.66 34.87
C ALA A 447 -8.69 17.45 34.41
N LYS A 448 -8.80 17.29 33.08
CA LYS A 448 -9.50 16.18 32.44
C LYS A 448 -8.55 15.47 31.51
N THR A 449 -8.33 14.20 31.78
CA THR A 449 -7.57 13.31 30.87
C THR A 449 -8.49 12.69 29.84
N THR A 450 -8.15 12.81 28.59
CA THR A 450 -8.94 12.31 27.47
C THR A 450 -8.03 11.44 26.58
N PRO A 451 -8.50 10.31 26.06
CA PRO A 451 -7.73 9.56 25.06
C PRO A 451 -7.39 10.41 23.82
N ASN A 452 -6.19 10.24 23.30
CA ASN A 452 -5.74 10.96 22.09
C ASN A 452 -6.30 10.24 20.84
N PHE A 453 -7.61 10.35 20.62
CA PHE A 453 -8.34 9.66 19.57
C PHE A 453 -8.83 10.65 18.51
N ALA A 454 -8.53 10.33 17.24
CA ALA A 454 -9.13 10.98 16.09
C ALA A 454 -10.34 10.17 15.60
N SER A 455 -11.43 10.86 15.31
CA SER A 455 -12.60 10.22 14.68
C SER A 455 -12.29 9.85 13.25
N ALA A 456 -12.81 8.70 12.79
CA ALA A 456 -12.67 8.27 11.41
C ALA A 456 -13.30 9.29 10.46
N THR A 457 -12.55 9.73 9.46
CA THR A 457 -13.04 10.55 8.36
C THR A 457 -13.42 9.65 7.19
N LYS A 458 -14.68 9.73 6.71
CA LYS A 458 -15.14 8.93 5.58
C LYS A 458 -14.52 9.44 4.29
N VAL A 459 -13.90 8.53 3.54
CA VAL A 459 -13.28 8.80 2.25
C VAL A 459 -13.81 7.84 1.19
N GLU A 460 -13.79 8.28 -0.07
CA GLU A 460 -14.23 7.49 -1.21
C GLU A 460 -13.17 7.52 -2.31
N ASN A 461 -12.92 6.36 -2.91
CA ASN A 461 -12.07 6.21 -4.08
C ASN A 461 -12.91 5.71 -5.25
N ASN A 462 -13.31 6.64 -6.10
CA ASN A 462 -14.11 6.38 -7.30
C ASN A 462 -13.23 6.54 -8.54
N ARG A 463 -13.15 5.51 -9.37
CA ARG A 463 -12.27 5.49 -10.54
C ARG A 463 -13.00 5.07 -11.80
N SER A 464 -12.90 5.89 -12.83
CA SER A 464 -13.38 5.62 -14.19
C SER A 464 -12.19 5.39 -15.12
N GLN A 465 -12.23 4.32 -15.92
CA GLN A 465 -11.18 3.99 -16.87
C GLN A 465 -11.76 3.62 -18.22
N PHE A 466 -11.18 4.14 -19.29
CA PHE A 466 -11.40 3.70 -20.67
C PHE A 466 -10.17 2.95 -21.14
N LEU A 467 -10.39 1.78 -21.73
CA LEU A 467 -9.33 0.93 -22.27
C LEU A 467 -9.60 0.69 -23.76
N LEU A 468 -8.59 0.92 -24.58
CA LEU A 468 -8.58 0.56 -25.99
C LEU A 468 -7.52 -0.51 -26.20
N THR A 469 -7.92 -1.63 -26.79
CA THR A 469 -7.03 -2.73 -27.12
C THR A 469 -7.06 -3.01 -28.62
N LEU A 470 -5.90 -3.14 -29.23
CA LEU A 470 -5.74 -3.51 -30.61
C LEU A 470 -5.04 -4.87 -30.68
N GLY A 471 -5.59 -5.81 -31.40
CA GLY A 471 -5.03 -7.14 -31.58
C GLY A 471 -4.88 -7.49 -33.05
N TYR A 472 -3.87 -8.29 -33.38
CA TYR A 472 -3.66 -8.83 -34.72
C TYR A 472 -3.39 -10.34 -34.65
N GLN A 473 -4.05 -11.10 -35.52
CA GLN A 473 -3.87 -12.54 -35.64
C GLN A 473 -3.14 -12.88 -36.94
N PHE A 474 -1.97 -13.48 -36.85
CA PHE A 474 -1.13 -13.85 -37.99
C PHE A 474 -1.66 -15.02 -38.81
#